data_bf447de56753d54236717d0be97e3702
#
_entry.id   bf447de56753d54236717d0be97e3702
#
_cell.length_a   1.000
_cell.length_b   1.000
_cell.length_c   1.000
_cell.angle_alpha   90.00
_cell.angle_beta   90.00
_cell.angle_gamma   90.00
#
_symmetry.space_group_name_H-M   'P 1'
#
loop_
_entity.id
_entity.type
_entity.pdbx_description
1 polymer ?
#
loop_
_entity_poly.entity_id
_entity_poly.type
_entity_poly.pdbx_seq_one_letter_code
_entity_poly.pdbx_strand_id
1 'polypeptide(L)' 'METVEKIKELTETLSVDAGKFYKGNKSAGTRARKTAQELKALLQQFRGEILSEKKQND' A
#
# COMPACT_ATOMS: atom_id res chain seq x y z
N MET A 1 4.95 8.42 11.16
CA MET A 1 5.38 7.03 11.25
C MET A 1 5.81 6.51 9.89
N GLU A 2 6.95 5.87 9.83
CA GLU A 2 7.54 5.45 8.57
C GLU A 2 6.64 4.51 7.76
N THR A 3 6.03 3.54 8.43
CA THR A 3 5.14 2.60 7.76
C THR A 3 3.97 3.31 7.09
N VAL A 4 3.37 4.26 7.79
CA VAL A 4 2.23 5.03 7.27
C VAL A 4 2.66 5.89 6.08
N GLU A 5 3.85 6.49 6.16
CA GLU A 5 4.36 7.30 5.05
C GLU A 5 4.56 6.46 3.79
N LYS A 6 5.09 5.25 3.95
CA LYS A 6 5.23 4.33 2.81
C LYS A 6 3.89 3.92 2.24
N ILE A 7 2.90 3.68 3.10
CA ILE A 7 1.56 3.35 2.66
C ILE A 7 0.99 4.50 1.82
N LYS A 8 1.17 5.73 2.27
CA LYS A 8 0.71 6.90 1.52
C LYS A 8 1.36 6.99 0.14
N GLU A 9 2.68 6.82 0.09
CA GLU A 9 3.42 6.89 -1.17
C GLU A 9 2.93 5.82 -2.15
N LEU A 10 2.80 4.59 -1.67
CA LEU A 10 2.35 3.50 -2.53
C LEU A 10 0.89 3.67 -2.96
N THR A 11 0.06 4.22 -2.08
CA THR A 11 -1.32 4.50 -2.41
C THR A 11 -1.42 5.53 -3.53
N GLU A 12 -0.60 6.57 -3.48
CA GLU A 12 -0.57 7.58 -4.53
C GLU A 12 -0.12 6.98 -5.86
N THR A 13 0.95 6.18 -5.84
CA THR A 13 1.44 5.50 -7.02
C THR A 13 0.37 4.57 -7.60
N LEU A 14 -0.27 3.81 -6.73
CA LEU A 14 -1.34 2.91 -7.14
C LEU A 14 -2.49 3.67 -7.78
N SER A 15 -2.88 4.79 -7.20
CA SER A 15 -3.98 5.60 -7.72
C SER A 15 -3.69 6.08 -9.14
N VAL A 16 -2.47 6.56 -9.38
CA VAL A 16 -2.07 7.05 -10.70
C VAL A 16 -2.08 5.91 -11.71
N ASP A 17 -1.45 4.78 -11.38
CA ASP A 17 -1.37 3.65 -12.31
C ASP A 17 -2.72 3.00 -12.55
N ALA A 18 -3.56 2.93 -11.53
CA ALA A 18 -4.91 2.40 -11.69
C ALA A 18 -5.72 3.26 -12.66
N GLY A 19 -5.60 4.59 -12.54
CA GLY A 19 -6.27 5.49 -13.45
C GLY A 19 -5.83 5.29 -14.91
N LYS A 20 -4.53 5.14 -15.11
CA LYS A 20 -3.99 4.87 -16.44
C LYS A 20 -4.46 3.52 -16.98
N PHE A 21 -4.52 2.52 -16.12
CA PHE A 21 -5.00 1.19 -16.50
C PHE A 21 -6.44 1.25 -17.01
N TYR A 22 -7.31 1.95 -16.28
CA TYR A 22 -8.71 2.09 -16.69
C TYR A 22 -8.87 2.84 -18.01
N LYS A 23 -7.87 3.63 -18.39
CA LYS A 23 -7.84 4.30 -19.67
C LYS A 23 -7.24 3.45 -20.80
N GLY A 24 -6.86 2.22 -20.51
CA GLY A 24 -6.35 1.29 -21.50
C GLY A 24 -4.86 1.00 -21.45
N ASN A 25 -4.14 1.55 -20.48
CA ASN A 25 -2.69 1.33 -20.38
C ASN A 25 -2.42 0.04 -19.61
N LYS A 26 -2.07 -1.01 -20.35
CA LYS A 26 -1.84 -2.33 -19.76
C LYS A 26 -0.60 -2.39 -18.88
N SER A 27 0.44 -1.64 -19.25
CA SER A 27 1.65 -1.59 -18.43
C SER A 27 1.37 -0.99 -17.06
N ALA A 28 0.50 0.01 -17.02
CA ALA A 28 0.09 0.61 -15.75
C ALA A 28 -0.65 -0.40 -14.87
N GLY A 29 -1.42 -1.29 -15.49
CA GLY A 29 -2.11 -2.36 -14.76
C GLY A 29 -1.12 -3.30 -14.08
N THR A 30 -0.05 -3.67 -14.76
CA THR A 30 0.99 -4.52 -14.20
C THR A 30 1.68 -3.82 -13.02
N ARG A 31 1.99 -2.53 -13.15
CA ARG A 31 2.60 -1.76 -12.06
C ARG A 31 1.65 -1.64 -10.88
N ALA A 32 0.38 -1.38 -11.16
CA ALA A 32 -0.63 -1.25 -10.11
C ALA A 32 -0.77 -2.55 -9.32
N ARG A 33 -0.75 -3.68 -9.99
CA ARG A 33 -0.84 -4.98 -9.33
C ARG A 33 0.35 -5.20 -8.39
N LYS A 34 1.56 -4.87 -8.86
CA LYS A 34 2.76 -5.00 -8.04
C LYS A 34 2.68 -4.10 -6.82
N THR A 35 2.28 -2.85 -7.01
CA THR A 35 2.14 -1.90 -5.92
C THR A 35 1.09 -2.38 -4.92
N ALA A 36 -0.01 -2.95 -5.40
CA ALA A 36 -1.05 -3.48 -4.53
C ALA A 36 -0.52 -4.60 -3.64
N GLN A 37 0.35 -5.46 -4.17
CA GLN A 37 0.97 -6.52 -3.37
C GLN A 37 1.88 -5.95 -2.30
N GLU A 38 2.65 -4.93 -2.63
CA GLU A 38 3.50 -4.26 -1.64
C GLU A 38 2.66 -3.59 -0.56
N LEU A 39 1.55 -2.96 -0.95
CA LEU A 39 0.62 -2.36 0.00
C LEU A 39 0.04 -3.39 0.95
N LYS A 40 -0.32 -4.54 0.41
CA LYS A 40 -0.87 -5.62 1.25
C LYS A 40 0.10 -5.99 2.36
N ALA A 41 1.38 -6.14 2.03
CA ALA A 41 2.40 -6.48 3.01
C ALA A 41 2.56 -5.36 4.04
N LEU A 42 2.57 -4.11 3.59
CA LEU A 42 2.69 -2.96 4.51
C LEU A 42 1.49 -2.82 5.42
N LEU A 43 0.30 -3.08 4.91
CA LEU A 43 -0.90 -3.02 5.73
C LEU A 43 -0.90 -4.10 6.80
N GLN A 44 -0.38 -5.29 6.49
CA GLN A 44 -0.22 -6.33 7.48
C GLN A 44 0.80 -5.94 8.54
N GLN A 45 1.90 -5.34 8.11
CA GLN A 45 2.91 -4.85 9.03
C GLN A 45 2.33 -3.79 9.97
N PHE A 46 1.57 -2.85 9.41
CA PHE A 46 0.92 -1.81 10.20
C PHE A 46 -0.02 -2.40 11.24
N ARG A 47 -0.81 -3.38 10.83
CA ARG A 47 -1.70 -4.08 11.74
C ARG A 47 -0.92 -4.73 12.90
N GLY A 48 0.21 -5.35 12.58
CA GLY A 48 1.09 -5.93 13.59
C GLY A 48 1.62 -4.90 14.55
N GLU A 49 2.00 -3.72 14.03
CA GLU A 49 2.48 -2.62 14.88
C GLU A 49 1.40 -2.15 15.86
N ILE A 50 0.16 -2.05 15.39
CA ILE A 50 -0.95 -1.66 16.24
C ILE A 50 -1.17 -2.69 17.36
N LEU A 51 -1.17 -3.96 17.00
CA LEU A 51 -1.37 -5.02 17.97
C LEU A 51 -0.26 -5.07 19.00
N SER A 52 0.97 -4.86 18.59
CA SER A 52 2.13 -4.83 19.47
C SER A 52 2.04 -3.65 20.43
N GLU A 53 1.70 -2.49 19.93
CA GLU A 53 1.54 -1.27 20.73
C GLU A 53 0.44 -1.44 21.76
N LYS A 54 -0.67 -2.01 21.34
CA LYS A 54 -1.81 -2.26 22.23
C LYS A 54 -1.44 -3.22 23.34
N LYS A 55 -0.65 -4.25 23.03
CA LYS A 55 -0.14 -5.19 24.03
C LYS A 55 0.72 -4.50 25.06
N GLN A 56 1.55 -3.57 24.62
CA GLN A 56 2.46 -2.86 25.52
C GLN A 56 1.71 -1.93 26.46
N ASN A 57 0.59 -1.41 26.03
CA ASN A 57 -0.19 -0.46 26.82
C ASN A 57 -1.17 -1.14 27.78
N ASP A 58 -1.43 -2.40 27.55
CA ASP A 58 -2.27 -3.17 28.45
C ASP A 58 -1.50 -3.64 29.67
#